data_ae13760c118d5cfaccec088132e0178f
#
_entry.id   ae13760c118d5cfaccec088132e0178f
#
_cell.length_a   1.000
_cell.length_b   1.000
_cell.length_c   1.000
_cell.angle_alpha   90.00
_cell.angle_beta   90.00
_cell.angle_gamma   90.00
#
_symmetry.space_group_name_H-M   'P 1'
#
loop_
_entity.id
_entity.type
_entity.pdbx_description
1 polymer ?
#
loop_
_entity_poly.entity_id
_entity_poly.type
_entity_poly.pdbx_seq_one_letter_code
_entity_poly.pdbx_strand_id
1 'polypeptide(L)'
;MRGMVALALAAWLLAACSEELTPEEQARQDERDIAMVERANEAMPPLQQVTPEPLLYPDIERHDLYGEACSYAPGTSLGTRVLAREADAFVKIDGEVERLAADPGSRELPMRSRSLYNGRNYSLRLQLESEGEGESSYEGTVQLFDKYGRVVYEGSGHAECKST
;
A
#
# COMPACT_ATOMS: atom_id res chain seq x y z
N MET A 1 26.54 -64.01 -20.74
CA MET A 1 25.56 -63.33 -21.55
C MET A 1 24.42 -62.79 -20.71
N ARG A 2 24.68 -61.83 -19.82
CA ARG A 2 23.70 -61.21 -18.90
C ARG A 2 24.14 -59.79 -18.55
N GLY A 3 24.21 -58.87 -19.50
CA GLY A 3 24.73 -57.55 -19.22
C GLY A 3 24.39 -56.46 -20.27
N MET A 4 23.62 -56.76 -21.29
CA MET A 4 23.38 -55.80 -22.41
C MET A 4 21.94 -55.39 -22.64
N VAL A 5 21.03 -55.64 -21.72
CA VAL A 5 19.58 -55.26 -21.88
C VAL A 5 19.19 -54.07 -20.99
N ALA A 6 20.04 -53.64 -20.05
CA ALA A 6 19.67 -52.60 -19.08
C ALA A 6 19.97 -51.16 -19.52
N LEU A 7 20.63 -50.92 -20.68
CA LEU A 7 21.02 -49.57 -21.10
C LEU A 7 20.11 -48.90 -22.14
N ALA A 8 19.07 -49.60 -22.63
CA ALA A 8 18.20 -49.11 -23.68
C ALA A 8 16.90 -48.43 -23.18
N LEU A 9 16.62 -48.41 -21.89
CA LEU A 9 15.37 -47.87 -21.32
C LEU A 9 15.48 -46.49 -20.72
N ALA A 10 16.71 -45.87 -20.64
CA ALA A 10 16.91 -44.56 -20.05
C ALA A 10 16.87 -43.39 -21.06
N ALA A 11 16.75 -43.65 -22.35
CA ALA A 11 16.84 -42.62 -23.39
C ALA A 11 15.49 -42.05 -23.86
N TRP A 12 14.36 -42.52 -23.31
CA TRP A 12 13.02 -42.12 -23.78
C TRP A 12 12.28 -41.12 -22.89
N LEU A 13 12.91 -40.59 -21.85
CA LEU A 13 12.27 -39.65 -20.89
C LEU A 13 12.63 -38.17 -21.12
N LEU A 14 13.39 -37.83 -22.17
CA LEU A 14 13.81 -36.45 -22.45
C LEU A 14 13.10 -35.79 -23.63
N ALA A 15 12.08 -36.42 -24.22
CA ALA A 15 11.39 -35.92 -25.41
C ALA A 15 10.00 -35.31 -25.11
N ALA A 16 9.72 -34.89 -23.88
CA ALA A 16 8.44 -34.28 -23.52
C ALA A 16 8.68 -32.91 -22.89
N CYS A 17 8.87 -31.85 -23.69
CA CYS A 17 8.55 -30.46 -23.39
C CYS A 17 9.08 -29.54 -24.50
N SER A 18 8.45 -29.56 -25.65
CA SER A 18 8.33 -28.41 -26.52
C SER A 18 7.06 -28.57 -27.33
N GLU A 19 5.92 -28.22 -26.71
CA GLU A 19 4.76 -27.86 -27.54
C GLU A 19 5.19 -26.60 -28.28
N GLU A 20 5.44 -26.79 -29.59
CA GLU A 20 5.65 -25.65 -30.49
C GLU A 20 4.32 -24.88 -30.52
N LEU A 21 4.34 -23.65 -29.99
CA LEU A 21 3.20 -22.74 -30.05
C LEU A 21 2.78 -22.54 -31.53
N THR A 22 1.50 -22.51 -31.77
CA THR A 22 1.01 -22.16 -33.09
C THR A 22 1.44 -20.73 -33.45
N PRO A 23 1.59 -20.39 -34.72
CA PRO A 23 1.97 -19.01 -35.13
C PRO A 23 1.05 -17.92 -34.54
N GLU A 24 -0.24 -18.24 -34.33
CA GLU A 24 -1.20 -17.32 -33.70
C GLU A 24 -0.98 -17.18 -32.20
N GLU A 25 -0.58 -18.23 -31.50
CA GLU A 25 -0.26 -18.19 -30.08
C GLU A 25 1.06 -17.45 -29.84
N GLN A 26 2.03 -17.65 -30.73
CA GLN A 26 3.31 -16.96 -30.67
C GLN A 26 3.12 -15.46 -30.90
N ALA A 27 2.34 -15.04 -31.90
CA ALA A 27 2.01 -13.65 -32.13
C ALA A 27 1.33 -12.99 -30.94
N ARG A 28 0.40 -13.69 -30.27
CA ARG A 28 -0.25 -13.19 -29.05
C ARG A 28 0.71 -13.11 -27.85
N GLN A 29 1.70 -13.97 -27.77
CA GLN A 29 2.72 -13.93 -26.74
C GLN A 29 3.67 -12.75 -26.99
N ASP A 30 4.14 -12.58 -28.21
CA ASP A 30 4.99 -11.46 -28.63
C ASP A 30 4.31 -10.10 -28.36
N GLU A 31 3.01 -9.95 -28.66
CA GLU A 31 2.24 -8.74 -28.31
C GLU A 31 2.19 -8.47 -26.81
N ARG A 32 2.02 -9.50 -25.99
CA ARG A 32 2.03 -9.35 -24.52
C ARG A 32 3.40 -8.97 -24.00
N ASP A 33 4.45 -9.57 -24.54
CA ASP A 33 5.83 -9.31 -24.13
C ASP A 33 6.24 -7.88 -24.52
N ILE A 34 5.89 -7.45 -25.74
CA ILE A 34 6.08 -6.06 -26.19
C ILE A 34 5.34 -5.09 -25.27
N ALA A 35 4.06 -5.32 -24.97
CA ALA A 35 3.28 -4.46 -24.09
C ALA A 35 3.81 -4.45 -22.64
N MET A 36 4.44 -5.54 -22.20
CA MET A 36 5.10 -5.60 -20.89
C MET A 36 6.38 -4.76 -20.88
N VAL A 37 7.21 -4.86 -21.91
CA VAL A 37 8.44 -4.07 -22.06
C VAL A 37 8.11 -2.58 -22.22
N GLU A 38 7.10 -2.23 -23.01
CA GLU A 38 6.67 -0.84 -23.18
C GLU A 38 6.21 -0.23 -21.83
N ARG A 39 5.41 -0.97 -21.06
CA ARG A 39 5.01 -0.54 -19.69
C ARG A 39 6.20 -0.39 -18.75
N ALA A 40 7.16 -1.29 -18.82
CA ALA A 40 8.37 -1.21 -18.00
C ALA A 40 9.27 -0.01 -18.37
N ASN A 41 9.23 0.41 -19.63
CA ASN A 41 9.98 1.55 -20.16
C ASN A 41 9.24 2.89 -20.07
N GLU A 42 7.96 2.93 -19.64
CA GLU A 42 7.27 4.18 -19.38
C GLU A 42 8.01 4.98 -18.30
N ALA A 43 8.52 6.14 -18.69
CA ALA A 43 9.21 7.02 -17.75
C ALA A 43 8.25 7.42 -16.64
N MET A 44 8.63 7.17 -15.38
CA MET A 44 7.84 7.63 -14.23
C MET A 44 7.68 9.16 -14.30
N PRO A 45 6.48 9.68 -14.03
CA PRO A 45 6.30 11.12 -13.98
C PRO A 45 7.18 11.75 -12.89
N PRO A 46 7.49 13.04 -12.97
CA PRO A 46 8.21 13.73 -11.91
C PRO A 46 7.55 13.53 -10.55
N LEU A 47 8.37 13.40 -9.51
CA LEU A 47 7.87 13.28 -8.14
C LEU A 47 7.14 14.57 -7.74
N GLN A 48 5.88 14.45 -7.34
CA GLN A 48 5.11 15.56 -6.79
C GLN A 48 4.98 15.36 -5.28
N GLN A 49 5.55 16.28 -4.52
CA GLN A 49 5.35 16.33 -3.07
C GLN A 49 3.93 16.83 -2.78
N VAL A 50 3.29 16.24 -1.78
CA VAL A 50 1.97 16.63 -1.31
C VAL A 50 2.05 17.09 0.13
N THR A 51 1.08 17.90 0.56
CA THR A 51 0.97 18.32 1.96
C THR A 51 -0.45 17.98 2.45
N PRO A 52 -0.60 17.03 3.37
CA PRO A 52 -1.91 16.75 3.96
C PRO A 52 -2.51 18.01 4.59
N GLU A 53 -3.77 18.27 4.30
CA GLU A 53 -4.55 19.38 4.84
C GLU A 53 -5.31 18.96 6.11
N PRO A 54 -5.70 19.92 6.99
CA PRO A 54 -6.55 19.60 8.12
C PRO A 54 -7.90 19.05 7.70
N LEU A 55 -8.32 17.97 8.34
CA LEU A 55 -9.70 17.50 8.30
C LEU A 55 -10.54 18.44 9.18
N LEU A 56 -11.43 19.19 8.55
CA LEU A 56 -12.29 20.15 9.22
C LEU A 56 -13.66 19.55 9.54
N TYR A 57 -14.43 20.21 10.38
CA TYR A 57 -15.77 19.75 10.78
C TYR A 57 -16.67 19.38 9.59
N PRO A 58 -16.74 20.15 8.47
CA PRO A 58 -17.51 19.74 7.31
C PRO A 58 -17.03 18.45 6.62
N ASP A 59 -15.73 18.17 6.71
CA ASP A 59 -15.15 16.92 6.18
C ASP A 59 -15.56 15.73 7.06
N ILE A 60 -15.52 15.94 8.39
CA ILE A 60 -15.93 14.94 9.39
C ILE A 60 -17.41 14.56 9.20
N GLU A 61 -18.31 15.55 9.08
CA GLU A 61 -19.72 15.29 8.84
C GLU A 61 -20.02 14.63 7.49
N ARG A 62 -19.38 15.12 6.42
CA ARG A 62 -19.62 14.61 5.07
C ARG A 62 -19.21 13.16 4.89
N HIS A 63 -18.13 12.75 5.55
CA HIS A 63 -17.55 11.41 5.41
C HIS A 63 -17.82 10.50 6.60
N ASP A 64 -18.63 10.93 7.57
CA ASP A 64 -18.97 10.18 8.79
C ASP A 64 -17.71 9.68 9.51
N LEU A 65 -16.84 10.62 9.86
CA LEU A 65 -15.53 10.30 10.45
C LEU A 65 -15.55 10.18 11.97
N TYR A 66 -16.71 9.86 12.55
CA TYR A 66 -16.88 9.64 13.98
C TYR A 66 -16.48 8.22 14.40
N GLY A 67 -16.23 8.04 15.71
CA GLY A 67 -15.96 6.75 16.32
C GLY A 67 -14.51 6.55 16.78
N GLU A 68 -14.12 5.31 16.99
CA GLU A 68 -12.77 4.95 17.45
C GLU A 68 -11.74 5.19 16.34
N ALA A 69 -10.74 6.01 16.62
CA ALA A 69 -9.71 6.37 15.65
C ALA A 69 -8.41 6.82 16.34
N CYS A 70 -7.31 6.76 15.60
CA CYS A 70 -6.09 7.49 15.87
C CYS A 70 -6.03 8.71 14.94
N SER A 71 -6.01 9.91 15.51
CA SER A 71 -5.88 11.18 14.79
C SER A 71 -4.46 11.68 14.89
N TYR A 72 -3.82 11.90 13.76
CA TYR A 72 -2.45 12.40 13.66
C TYR A 72 -2.45 13.87 13.23
N ALA A 73 -1.60 14.67 13.89
CA ALA A 73 -1.31 16.06 13.55
C ALA A 73 0.22 16.29 13.52
N PRO A 74 0.76 16.94 12.47
CA PRO A 74 2.20 17.12 12.33
C PRO A 74 2.75 18.21 13.26
N GLY A 75 3.94 17.99 13.77
CA GLY A 75 4.64 18.94 14.66
C GLY A 75 3.81 19.30 15.87
N THR A 76 3.65 20.60 16.12
CA THR A 76 2.82 21.16 17.21
C THR A 76 1.42 21.58 16.77
N SER A 77 0.99 21.19 15.57
CA SER A 77 -0.34 21.49 15.05
C SER A 77 -1.41 20.72 15.84
N LEU A 78 -2.55 21.36 16.08
CA LEU A 78 -3.74 20.69 16.64
C LEU A 78 -4.71 20.19 15.54
N GLY A 79 -4.43 20.50 14.28
CA GLY A 79 -5.29 20.12 13.16
C GLY A 79 -5.00 18.70 12.70
N THR A 80 -5.96 17.79 12.90
CA THR A 80 -5.88 16.42 12.40
C THR A 80 -5.66 16.38 10.89
N ARG A 81 -4.60 15.72 10.43
CA ARG A 81 -4.27 15.53 9.01
C ARG A 81 -4.55 14.12 8.53
N VAL A 82 -4.47 13.15 9.43
CA VAL A 82 -4.80 11.76 9.17
C VAL A 82 -5.71 11.27 10.27
N LEU A 83 -6.79 10.60 9.89
CA LEU A 83 -7.67 9.88 10.79
C LEU A 83 -7.61 8.39 10.41
N ALA A 84 -7.08 7.56 11.30
CA ALA A 84 -6.85 6.14 11.08
C ALA A 84 -7.79 5.30 11.94
N ARG A 85 -8.65 4.48 11.30
CA ARG A 85 -9.61 3.59 11.94
C ARG A 85 -9.27 2.12 11.65
N GLU A 86 -10.02 1.20 12.19
CA GLU A 86 -9.87 -0.24 11.97
C GLU A 86 -9.94 -0.63 10.49
N ALA A 87 -10.93 -0.11 9.76
CA ALA A 87 -11.21 -0.50 8.38
C ALA A 87 -10.60 0.44 7.34
N ASP A 88 -10.31 1.68 7.70
CA ASP A 88 -9.90 2.72 6.75
C ASP A 88 -9.13 3.86 7.42
N ALA A 89 -8.46 4.64 6.59
CA ALA A 89 -7.90 5.93 6.99
C ALA A 89 -8.34 7.02 6.01
N PHE A 90 -8.29 8.25 6.49
CA PHE A 90 -8.68 9.44 5.73
C PHE A 90 -7.56 10.47 5.80
N VAL A 91 -7.28 11.06 4.66
CA VAL A 91 -6.32 12.16 4.51
C VAL A 91 -6.88 13.14 3.49
N LYS A 92 -6.69 14.45 3.73
CA LYS A 92 -7.13 15.48 2.79
C LYS A 92 -5.92 15.99 2.01
N ILE A 93 -6.02 15.95 0.67
CA ILE A 93 -4.97 16.39 -0.25
C ILE A 93 -5.64 17.22 -1.35
N ASP A 94 -5.12 18.41 -1.64
CA ASP A 94 -5.64 19.33 -2.66
C ASP A 94 -7.16 19.59 -2.52
N GLY A 95 -7.63 19.72 -1.27
CA GLY A 95 -9.04 19.99 -0.96
C GLY A 95 -9.95 18.75 -0.98
N GLU A 96 -9.49 17.58 -1.40
CA GLU A 96 -10.26 16.34 -1.48
C GLU A 96 -9.89 15.38 -0.35
N VAL A 97 -10.91 14.74 0.25
CA VAL A 97 -10.71 13.71 1.26
C VAL A 97 -10.57 12.35 0.57
N GLU A 98 -9.36 11.81 0.64
CA GLU A 98 -9.03 10.47 0.15
C GLU A 98 -9.28 9.43 1.24
N ARG A 99 -10.01 8.37 0.89
CA ARG A 99 -10.21 7.20 1.74
C ARG A 99 -9.27 6.09 1.34
N LEU A 100 -8.55 5.54 2.32
CA LEU A 100 -7.58 4.47 2.17
C LEU A 100 -8.08 3.26 2.96
N ALA A 101 -8.11 2.08 2.37
CA ALA A 101 -8.52 0.85 3.03
C ALA A 101 -7.38 0.31 3.91
N ALA A 102 -7.71 -0.17 5.09
CA ALA A 102 -6.74 -0.79 5.99
C ALA A 102 -6.15 -2.07 5.37
N ASP A 103 -4.87 -2.29 5.56
CA ASP A 103 -4.21 -3.56 5.25
C ASP A 103 -4.35 -4.51 6.45
N PRO A 104 -5.17 -5.58 6.36
CA PRO A 104 -5.37 -6.50 7.46
C PRO A 104 -4.10 -7.24 7.89
N GLY A 105 -3.12 -7.37 6.99
CA GLY A 105 -1.84 -8.00 7.27
C GLY A 105 -0.83 -7.11 7.97
N SER A 106 -1.10 -5.80 8.07
CA SER A 106 -0.23 -4.85 8.73
C SER A 106 -0.39 -4.89 10.26
N ARG A 107 0.60 -4.30 10.95
CA ARG A 107 0.60 -4.25 12.43
C ARG A 107 -0.63 -3.52 12.93
N GLU A 108 -1.28 -4.09 13.94
CA GLU A 108 -2.35 -3.43 14.67
C GLU A 108 -1.79 -2.36 15.61
N LEU A 109 -2.45 -1.21 15.61
CA LEU A 109 -2.18 -0.05 16.44
C LEU A 109 -3.36 0.18 17.41
N PRO A 110 -3.26 1.12 18.36
CA PRO A 110 -4.37 1.46 19.24
C PRO A 110 -5.68 1.73 18.51
N MET A 111 -6.82 1.55 19.19
CA MET A 111 -8.18 1.63 18.59
C MET A 111 -8.35 0.71 17.38
N ARG A 112 -7.65 -0.43 17.35
CA ARG A 112 -7.63 -1.41 16.24
C ARG A 112 -7.25 -0.82 14.88
N SER A 113 -6.73 0.40 14.86
CA SER A 113 -6.19 1.00 13.65
C SER A 113 -5.01 0.19 13.11
N ARG A 114 -4.55 0.46 11.89
CA ARG A 114 -3.51 -0.29 11.21
C ARG A 114 -2.30 0.59 10.90
N SER A 115 -1.15 -0.05 10.78
CA SER A 115 0.08 0.66 10.41
C SER A 115 0.20 0.94 8.91
N LEU A 116 -0.65 0.31 8.07
CA LEU A 116 -0.65 0.50 6.62
C LEU A 116 -2.07 0.57 6.08
N TYR A 117 -2.30 1.54 5.19
CA TYR A 117 -3.55 1.72 4.45
C TYR A 117 -3.26 1.97 2.98
N ASN A 118 -4.09 1.42 2.11
CA ASN A 118 -3.91 1.47 0.67
C ASN A 118 -5.12 2.10 -0.01
N GLY A 119 -4.88 3.07 -0.89
CA GLY A 119 -5.88 3.74 -1.70
C GLY A 119 -5.56 3.67 -3.19
N ARG A 120 -6.35 4.39 -3.98
CA ARG A 120 -6.16 4.44 -5.44
C ARG A 120 -4.93 5.27 -5.82
N ASN A 121 -4.76 6.43 -5.19
CA ASN A 121 -3.74 7.40 -5.53
C ASN A 121 -2.56 7.34 -4.56
N TYR A 122 -2.85 7.03 -3.30
CA TYR A 122 -1.88 7.05 -2.21
C TYR A 122 -1.97 5.80 -1.35
N SER A 123 -0.84 5.45 -0.73
CA SER A 123 -0.78 4.56 0.42
C SER A 123 -0.23 5.32 1.62
N LEU A 124 -0.68 4.97 2.81
CA LEU A 124 -0.31 5.63 4.05
C LEU A 124 0.32 4.62 5.00
N ARG A 125 1.47 4.99 5.58
CA ARG A 125 2.08 4.29 6.71
C ARG A 125 1.99 5.18 7.94
N LEU A 126 1.43 4.63 9.02
CA LEU A 126 1.37 5.24 10.33
C LEU A 126 2.23 4.43 11.30
N GLN A 127 3.15 5.10 11.97
CA GLN A 127 3.96 4.55 13.05
C GLN A 127 3.66 5.33 14.32
N LEU A 128 3.40 4.63 15.40
CA LEU A 128 3.17 5.21 16.71
C LEU A 128 4.22 4.66 17.68
N GLU A 129 4.85 5.56 18.42
CA GLU A 129 5.78 5.26 19.48
C GLU A 129 5.08 5.54 20.80
N SER A 130 5.05 4.54 21.68
CA SER A 130 4.40 4.65 22.99
C SER A 130 5.36 5.26 23.99
N GLU A 131 4.94 6.29 24.71
CA GLU A 131 5.66 6.84 25.86
C GLU A 131 5.30 6.14 27.19
N GLY A 132 4.29 5.25 27.22
CA GLY A 132 3.89 4.52 28.42
C GLY A 132 2.69 3.59 28.24
N GLU A 133 2.42 2.73 29.24
CA GLU A 133 1.23 1.88 29.27
C GLU A 133 -0.02 2.69 29.66
N GLY A 134 -1.06 2.62 28.83
CA GLY A 134 -2.38 3.21 29.10
C GLY A 134 -2.56 4.65 28.59
N GLU A 135 -1.64 5.17 27.80
CA GLU A 135 -1.78 6.49 27.19
C GLU A 135 -2.63 6.46 25.94
N SER A 136 -3.40 7.51 25.71
CA SER A 136 -4.15 7.75 24.47
C SER A 136 -3.38 8.63 23.47
N SER A 137 -2.19 9.07 23.87
CA SER A 137 -1.34 10.05 23.20
C SER A 137 0.00 9.43 22.84
N TYR A 138 0.45 9.61 21.60
CA TYR A 138 1.62 8.95 21.03
C TYR A 138 2.44 9.95 20.23
N GLU A 139 3.75 9.75 20.15
CA GLU A 139 4.52 10.30 19.06
C GLU A 139 4.23 9.51 17.77
N GLY A 140 3.88 10.21 16.71
CA GLY A 140 3.48 9.61 15.46
C GLY A 140 4.34 10.04 14.28
N THR A 141 4.64 9.11 13.38
CA THR A 141 5.22 9.40 12.08
C THR A 141 4.29 8.90 10.98
N VAL A 142 4.00 9.77 10.02
CA VAL A 142 3.19 9.47 8.85
C VAL A 142 4.04 9.61 7.60
N GLN A 143 3.98 8.58 6.75
CA GLN A 143 4.50 8.62 5.39
C GLN A 143 3.34 8.39 4.41
N LEU A 144 3.27 9.22 3.36
CA LEU A 144 2.41 8.96 2.20
C LEU A 144 3.29 8.55 1.02
N PHE A 145 2.80 7.56 0.29
CA PHE A 145 3.42 7.06 -0.92
C PHE A 145 2.47 7.29 -2.09
N ASP A 146 3.01 7.62 -3.25
CA ASP A 146 2.25 7.67 -4.49
C ASP A 146 1.96 6.25 -5.03
N LYS A 147 1.22 6.17 -6.13
CA LYS A 147 0.90 4.89 -6.79
C LYS A 147 2.12 4.13 -7.33
N TYR A 148 3.29 4.74 -7.35
CA TYR A 148 4.56 4.13 -7.73
C TYR A 148 5.39 3.70 -6.51
N GLY A 149 4.88 3.87 -5.29
CA GLY A 149 5.56 3.53 -4.04
C GLY A 149 6.64 4.53 -3.62
N ARG A 150 6.65 5.76 -4.18
CA ARG A 150 7.61 6.81 -3.82
C ARG A 150 7.04 7.66 -2.69
N VAL A 151 7.86 8.01 -1.71
CA VAL A 151 7.46 8.89 -0.61
C VAL A 151 7.16 10.29 -1.16
N VAL A 152 5.93 10.75 -1.00
CA VAL A 152 5.46 12.07 -1.41
C VAL A 152 5.19 13.00 -0.23
N TYR A 153 5.12 12.46 0.98
CA TYR A 153 5.05 13.19 2.24
C TYR A 153 5.66 12.35 3.36
N GLU A 154 6.38 13.00 4.25
CA GLU A 154 6.80 12.44 5.54
C GLU A 154 6.70 13.53 6.60
N GLY A 155 6.14 13.19 7.75
CA GLY A 155 6.03 14.12 8.86
C GLY A 155 5.93 13.38 10.19
N SER A 156 6.58 13.94 11.21
CA SER A 156 6.45 13.51 12.59
C SER A 156 5.62 14.52 13.38
N GLY A 157 4.94 14.05 14.40
CA GLY A 157 4.06 14.86 15.21
C GLY A 157 3.35 14.04 16.25
N HIS A 158 2.18 14.51 16.66
CA HIS A 158 1.40 13.95 17.73
C HIS A 158 0.22 13.13 17.19
N ALA A 159 -0.02 11.98 17.79
CA ALA A 159 -1.19 11.16 17.48
C ALA A 159 -2.01 10.91 18.76
N GLU A 160 -3.32 11.09 18.67
CA GLU A 160 -4.26 10.82 19.74
C GLU A 160 -5.22 9.71 19.31
N CYS A 161 -5.23 8.62 20.09
CA CYS A 161 -6.05 7.44 19.81
C CYS A 161 -7.18 7.37 20.85
N LYS A 162 -8.41 7.69 20.42
CA LYS A 162 -9.59 7.71 21.28
C LYS A 162 -10.88 7.51 20.49
N SER A 163 -11.98 7.32 21.17
CA SER A 163 -13.33 7.44 20.61
C SER A 163 -13.72 8.91 20.53
N THR A 164 -14.15 9.37 19.37
CA THR A 164 -14.66 10.73 19.11
C THR A 164 -16.18 10.74 19.05
#